data_bcc357dd72936b7ff96c85ae54bad481
#
_entry.id   bcc357dd72936b7ff96c85ae54bad481
#
_cell.length_a   1.000
_cell.length_b   1.000
_cell.length_c   1.000
_cell.angle_alpha   90.00
_cell.angle_beta   90.00
_cell.angle_gamma   90.00
#
_symmetry.space_group_name_H-M   'P 1'
#
loop_
_entity.id
_entity.type
_entity.pdbx_description
1 polymer ?
#
loop_
_entity_poly.entity_id
_entity_poly.type
_entity_poly.pdbx_seq_one_letter_code
_entity_poly.pdbx_strand_id
1 'polypeptide(L)'
;MSLADQEYLSIVKNILDKGALGENRTGMPAYKLPHQIMQFDLEKEFPILTTKFVAFKTAVKEILWIWQKQSNDVRELQKWNCHVWDEWMREDGTIGKAYGYQLGKYHQVDTLLDMLKKDPESRRMVVDLWNVKDLPDMALYPCAFLTMWDVSNDGRLNCMLVQRSGDMGLGVPFNMTQYAALICMIAQVSGLRPGLFTHVINNAHIYENHVEQLKLQLSRLPEAYAAPKLVLNQDVKNFYDFKPEDIQLEDYRHHDKIAMEVSV
;
A
#
# COMPACT_ATOMS: atom_id res chain seq x y z
N MET A 1 4.90 -20.08 7.88
CA MET A 1 3.79 -19.54 7.07
C MET A 1 3.62 -18.07 7.44
N SER A 2 3.61 -17.20 6.46
CA SER A 2 3.47 -15.75 6.66
C SER A 2 2.07 -15.39 7.17
N LEU A 3 1.98 -14.47 8.13
CA LEU A 3 0.69 -13.92 8.61
C LEU A 3 0.01 -13.13 7.47
N ALA A 4 0.81 -12.44 6.64
CA ALA A 4 0.27 -11.69 5.51
C ALA A 4 -0.51 -12.59 4.54
N ASP A 5 0.01 -13.78 4.21
CA ASP A 5 -0.72 -14.74 3.37
C ASP A 5 -2.00 -15.23 4.04
N GLN A 6 -1.97 -15.48 5.35
CA GLN A 6 -3.15 -15.96 6.10
C GLN A 6 -4.26 -14.90 6.12
N GLU A 7 -3.95 -13.68 6.53
CA GLU A 7 -4.90 -12.57 6.63
C GLU A 7 -5.49 -12.22 5.25
N TYR A 8 -4.63 -12.04 4.26
CA TYR A 8 -5.05 -11.70 2.91
C TYR A 8 -5.92 -12.80 2.27
N LEU A 9 -5.47 -14.06 2.32
CA LEU A 9 -6.22 -15.17 1.71
C LEU A 9 -7.49 -15.54 2.47
N SER A 10 -7.56 -15.24 3.78
CA SER A 10 -8.82 -15.33 4.52
C SER A 10 -9.88 -14.38 3.95
N ILE A 11 -9.51 -13.14 3.63
CA ILE A 11 -10.40 -12.17 2.98
C ILE A 11 -10.77 -12.63 1.58
N VAL A 12 -9.80 -13.07 0.76
CA VAL A 12 -10.05 -13.62 -0.58
C VAL A 12 -11.07 -14.74 -0.51
N LYS A 13 -10.87 -15.72 0.40
CA LYS A 13 -11.81 -16.82 0.60
C LYS A 13 -13.20 -16.33 0.99
N ASN A 14 -13.28 -15.39 1.92
CA ASN A 14 -14.56 -14.83 2.36
C ASN A 14 -15.30 -14.12 1.21
N ILE A 15 -14.59 -13.39 0.33
CA ILE A 15 -15.21 -12.74 -0.83
C ILE A 15 -15.72 -13.79 -1.81
N LEU A 16 -14.95 -14.84 -2.09
CA LEU A 16 -15.37 -15.90 -3.01
C LEU A 16 -16.56 -16.72 -2.46
N ASP A 17 -16.64 -16.93 -1.15
CA ASP A 17 -17.70 -17.71 -0.50
C ASP A 17 -18.98 -16.90 -0.29
N LYS A 18 -18.87 -15.59 0.00
CA LYS A 18 -19.99 -14.78 0.52
C LYS A 18 -20.20 -13.46 -0.24
N GLY A 19 -19.27 -13.10 -1.11
CA GLY A 19 -19.32 -11.84 -1.85
C GLY A 19 -20.50 -11.82 -2.86
N ALA A 20 -21.10 -10.66 -3.00
CA ALA A 20 -22.14 -10.44 -3.99
C ALA A 20 -21.50 -9.96 -5.31
N LEU A 21 -21.83 -10.62 -6.42
CA LEU A 21 -21.47 -10.17 -7.77
C LEU A 21 -22.24 -8.91 -8.12
N GLY A 22 -21.58 -7.95 -8.69
CA GLY A 22 -22.20 -6.71 -9.14
C GLY A 22 -21.40 -5.98 -10.21
N GLU A 23 -22.08 -5.16 -10.96
CA GLU A 23 -21.50 -4.28 -11.96
C GLU A 23 -20.74 -3.12 -11.29
N ASN A 24 -19.81 -2.53 -12.02
CA ASN A 24 -19.05 -1.37 -11.58
C ASN A 24 -18.57 -0.53 -12.78
N ARG A 25 -17.85 0.54 -12.51
CA ARG A 25 -17.38 1.51 -13.50
C ARG A 25 -16.49 0.92 -14.60
N THR A 26 -15.73 -0.12 -14.30
CA THR A 26 -14.77 -0.70 -15.26
C THR A 26 -15.45 -1.60 -16.30
N GLY A 27 -16.74 -1.90 -16.15
CA GLY A 27 -17.46 -2.85 -17.00
C GLY A 27 -17.15 -4.33 -16.75
N MET A 28 -16.15 -4.64 -15.90
CA MET A 28 -15.83 -6.01 -15.47
C MET A 28 -16.54 -6.27 -14.14
N PRO A 29 -17.51 -7.21 -14.08
CA PRO A 29 -18.20 -7.54 -12.83
C PRO A 29 -17.23 -7.95 -11.73
N ALA A 30 -17.59 -7.68 -10.48
CA ALA A 30 -16.76 -8.05 -9.35
C ALA A 30 -17.57 -8.58 -8.16
N TYR A 31 -17.06 -9.61 -7.50
CA TYR A 31 -17.53 -10.06 -6.20
C TYR A 31 -17.00 -9.11 -5.14
N LYS A 32 -17.84 -8.63 -4.25
CA LYS A 32 -17.47 -7.65 -3.21
C LYS A 32 -17.95 -8.05 -1.83
N LEU A 33 -17.14 -7.75 -0.83
CA LEU A 33 -17.49 -7.88 0.58
C LEU A 33 -17.04 -6.59 1.31
N PRO A 34 -17.93 -5.89 2.03
CA PRO A 34 -17.57 -4.62 2.69
C PRO A 34 -16.71 -4.84 3.94
N HIS A 35 -16.01 -3.78 4.35
CA HIS A 35 -15.40 -3.59 5.67
C HIS A 35 -14.44 -4.72 6.07
N GLN A 36 -13.46 -5.00 5.21
CA GLN A 36 -12.41 -5.97 5.51
C GLN A 36 -11.25 -5.27 6.23
N ILE A 37 -10.62 -5.97 7.14
CA ILE A 37 -9.50 -5.47 7.95
C ILE A 37 -8.41 -6.53 8.00
N MET A 38 -7.16 -6.10 7.78
CA MET A 38 -5.95 -6.85 8.08
C MET A 38 -5.12 -6.08 9.08
N GLN A 39 -4.41 -6.78 9.97
CA GLN A 39 -3.56 -6.13 10.96
C GLN A 39 -2.23 -6.88 11.09
N PHE A 40 -1.12 -6.14 11.04
CA PHE A 40 0.23 -6.67 11.06
C PHE A 40 1.07 -5.98 12.12
N ASP A 41 1.76 -6.74 12.94
CA ASP A 41 2.80 -6.24 13.85
C ASP A 41 4.13 -6.21 13.09
N LEU A 42 4.53 -5.02 12.63
CA LEU A 42 5.70 -4.83 11.78
C LEU A 42 7.04 -5.08 12.50
N GLU A 43 7.04 -5.17 13.82
CA GLU A 43 8.21 -5.59 14.59
C GLU A 43 8.43 -7.11 14.48
N LYS A 44 7.36 -7.87 14.21
CA LYS A 44 7.43 -9.33 14.10
C LYS A 44 7.58 -9.82 12.67
N GLU A 45 6.87 -9.20 11.74
CA GLU A 45 6.78 -9.69 10.36
C GLU A 45 6.55 -8.54 9.39
N PHE A 46 7.29 -8.53 8.28
CA PHE A 46 7.02 -7.62 7.17
C PHE A 46 5.95 -8.22 6.25
N PRO A 47 4.79 -7.54 6.06
CA PRO A 47 3.67 -8.09 5.30
C PRO A 47 3.89 -7.97 3.79
N ILE A 48 4.31 -9.06 3.18
CA ILE A 48 4.33 -9.28 1.73
C ILE A 48 3.89 -10.72 1.45
N LEU A 49 3.12 -10.92 0.38
CA LEU A 49 2.64 -12.25 0.02
C LEU A 49 3.78 -13.14 -0.46
N THR A 50 3.74 -14.40 -0.03
CA THR A 50 4.66 -15.45 -0.49
C THR A 50 3.97 -16.47 -1.38
N THR A 51 2.65 -16.54 -1.36
CA THR A 51 1.82 -17.40 -2.23
C THR A 51 1.79 -16.97 -3.70
N LYS A 52 2.27 -15.77 -3.99
CA LYS A 52 2.60 -15.29 -5.34
C LYS A 52 3.72 -14.26 -5.25
N PHE A 53 4.42 -14.05 -6.37
CA PHE A 53 5.38 -12.95 -6.48
C PHE A 53 4.69 -11.59 -6.38
N VAL A 54 5.20 -10.71 -5.52
CA VAL A 54 4.85 -9.28 -5.47
C VAL A 54 6.08 -8.46 -5.84
N ALA A 55 5.93 -7.55 -6.79
CA ALA A 55 7.05 -6.75 -7.30
C ALA A 55 7.47 -5.65 -6.29
N PHE A 56 8.14 -6.05 -5.21
CA PHE A 56 8.54 -5.21 -4.09
C PHE A 56 9.26 -3.92 -4.52
N LYS A 57 10.25 -4.04 -5.42
CA LYS A 57 11.01 -2.87 -5.91
C LYS A 57 10.11 -1.85 -6.61
N THR A 58 9.10 -2.31 -7.34
CA THR A 58 8.11 -1.45 -7.98
C THR A 58 7.24 -0.76 -6.93
N ALA A 59 6.78 -1.51 -5.93
CA ALA A 59 5.99 -0.98 -4.82
C ALA A 59 6.75 0.11 -4.04
N VAL A 60 8.05 -0.11 -3.78
CA VAL A 60 8.93 0.88 -3.12
C VAL A 60 9.09 2.15 -3.97
N LYS A 61 9.35 2.01 -5.27
CA LYS A 61 9.48 3.17 -6.17
C LYS A 61 8.21 4.01 -6.18
N GLU A 62 7.06 3.38 -6.26
CA GLU A 62 5.77 4.08 -6.27
C GLU A 62 5.50 4.80 -4.96
N ILE A 63 5.71 4.16 -3.80
CA ILE A 63 5.45 4.82 -2.51
C ILE A 63 6.43 5.98 -2.26
N LEU A 64 7.70 5.88 -2.69
CA LEU A 64 8.66 6.98 -2.64
C LEU A 64 8.24 8.13 -3.57
N TRP A 65 7.73 7.83 -4.77
CA TRP A 65 7.23 8.85 -5.69
C TRP A 65 6.03 9.60 -5.09
N ILE A 66 5.10 8.88 -4.45
CA ILE A 66 3.92 9.50 -3.82
C ILE A 66 4.34 10.31 -2.58
N TRP A 67 5.05 9.69 -1.62
CA TRP A 67 5.23 10.26 -0.29
C TRP A 67 6.50 11.12 -0.16
N GLN A 68 7.60 10.70 -0.78
CA GLN A 68 8.87 11.40 -0.66
C GLN A 68 9.00 12.50 -1.73
N LYS A 69 8.77 12.16 -3.00
CA LYS A 69 8.82 13.15 -4.08
C LYS A 69 7.59 14.05 -4.11
N GLN A 70 6.49 13.60 -3.50
CA GLN A 70 5.21 14.31 -3.50
C GLN A 70 4.82 14.73 -4.91
N SER A 71 5.10 13.84 -5.87
CA SER A 71 4.96 14.09 -7.29
C SER A 71 3.67 13.46 -7.84
N ASN A 72 3.20 14.04 -8.93
CA ASN A 72 2.14 13.52 -9.79
C ASN A 72 2.62 13.34 -11.24
N ASP A 73 3.90 13.58 -11.51
CA ASP A 73 4.52 13.43 -12.85
C ASP A 73 4.95 11.97 -13.05
N VAL A 74 4.26 11.26 -13.95
CA VAL A 74 4.50 9.83 -14.25
C VAL A 74 5.88 9.63 -14.89
N ARG A 75 6.41 10.62 -15.59
CA ARG A 75 7.73 10.56 -16.22
C ARG A 75 8.86 10.38 -15.21
N GLU A 76 8.66 10.79 -13.96
CA GLU A 76 9.63 10.55 -12.89
C GLU A 76 9.67 9.06 -12.49
N LEU A 77 8.53 8.37 -12.45
CA LEU A 77 8.46 6.92 -12.26
C LEU A 77 9.08 6.16 -13.43
N GLN A 78 8.82 6.61 -14.66
CA GLN A 78 9.40 6.01 -15.86
C GLN A 78 10.93 6.05 -15.85
N LYS A 79 11.55 7.14 -15.33
CA LYS A 79 13.02 7.23 -15.13
C LYS A 79 13.54 6.14 -14.17
N TRP A 80 12.71 5.66 -13.28
CA TRP A 80 13.02 4.55 -12.38
C TRP A 80 12.63 3.18 -12.97
N ASN A 81 12.26 3.10 -14.24
CA ASN A 81 11.70 1.90 -14.87
C ASN A 81 10.52 1.33 -14.07
N CYS A 82 9.55 2.19 -13.77
CA CYS A 82 8.31 1.87 -13.08
C CYS A 82 7.14 2.42 -13.90
N HIS A 83 6.26 1.54 -14.38
CA HIS A 83 5.23 1.81 -15.38
C HIS A 83 3.80 1.59 -14.86
N VAL A 84 3.63 1.55 -13.55
CA VAL A 84 2.34 1.22 -12.92
C VAL A 84 1.27 2.31 -13.09
N TRP A 85 1.65 3.50 -13.55
CA TRP A 85 0.76 4.63 -13.77
C TRP A 85 0.63 5.05 -15.25
N ASP A 86 1.24 4.34 -16.19
CA ASP A 86 1.25 4.73 -17.61
C ASP A 86 -0.18 4.82 -18.19
N GLU A 87 -1.10 3.93 -17.80
CA GLU A 87 -2.49 3.92 -18.26
C GLU A 87 -3.33 5.11 -17.78
N TRP A 88 -2.91 5.75 -16.68
CA TRP A 88 -3.58 6.93 -16.11
C TRP A 88 -2.85 8.24 -16.42
N MET A 89 -1.75 8.16 -17.19
CA MET A 89 -0.99 9.36 -17.56
C MET A 89 -1.79 10.22 -18.54
N ARG A 90 -1.98 11.47 -18.18
CA ARG A 90 -2.65 12.49 -18.99
C ARG A 90 -1.69 13.03 -20.04
N GLU A 91 -2.20 13.84 -21.00
CA GLU A 91 -1.39 14.48 -22.04
C GLU A 91 -0.27 15.37 -21.49
N ASP A 92 -0.47 15.96 -20.30
CA ASP A 92 0.54 16.79 -19.62
C ASP A 92 1.64 15.94 -18.93
N GLY A 93 1.55 14.62 -18.97
CA GLY A 93 2.48 13.67 -18.34
C GLY A 93 2.19 13.41 -16.87
N THR A 94 1.09 13.92 -16.32
CA THR A 94 0.75 13.79 -14.90
C THR A 94 -0.49 12.91 -14.68
N ILE A 95 -0.75 12.56 -13.42
CA ILE A 95 -2.04 11.99 -12.97
C ILE A 95 -3.00 13.06 -12.42
N GLY A 96 -2.76 14.33 -12.75
CA GLY A 96 -3.53 15.46 -12.23
C GLY A 96 -3.28 15.70 -10.74
N LYS A 97 -4.29 16.22 -10.03
CA LYS A 97 -4.14 16.61 -8.62
C LYS A 97 -4.25 15.44 -7.63
N ALA A 98 -3.86 14.24 -8.04
CA ALA A 98 -3.98 13.01 -7.23
C ALA A 98 -2.72 12.73 -6.40
N TYR A 99 -2.87 11.93 -5.36
CA TYR A 99 -1.80 11.34 -4.53
C TYR A 99 -0.71 12.32 -4.08
N GLY A 100 0.49 12.25 -4.65
CA GLY A 100 1.64 13.07 -4.26
C GLY A 100 1.37 14.57 -4.34
N TYR A 101 0.54 15.01 -5.29
CA TYR A 101 0.11 16.40 -5.38
C TYR A 101 -0.59 16.88 -4.09
N GLN A 102 -1.47 16.07 -3.50
CA GLN A 102 -2.17 16.43 -2.26
C GLN A 102 -1.23 16.49 -1.05
N LEU A 103 -0.22 15.63 -1.03
CA LEU A 103 0.81 15.64 0.02
C LEU A 103 1.62 16.93 -0.05
N GLY A 104 2.11 17.29 -1.23
CA GLY A 104 2.95 18.49 -1.44
C GLY A 104 2.16 19.79 -1.26
N LYS A 105 0.95 19.86 -1.81
CA LYS A 105 0.09 21.05 -1.72
C LYS A 105 -0.17 21.49 -0.28
N TYR A 106 -0.29 20.54 0.64
CA TYR A 106 -0.62 20.81 2.04
C TYR A 106 0.53 20.51 3.01
N HIS A 107 1.75 20.23 2.52
CA HIS A 107 2.91 19.89 3.33
C HIS A 107 2.62 18.79 4.36
N GLN A 108 1.81 17.78 3.99
CA GLN A 108 1.28 16.82 4.94
C GLN A 108 2.38 15.90 5.50
N VAL A 109 3.37 15.54 4.69
CA VAL A 109 4.49 14.68 5.14
C VAL A 109 5.37 15.43 6.14
N ASP A 110 5.74 16.69 5.84
CA ASP A 110 6.53 17.51 6.76
C ASP A 110 5.80 17.73 8.09
N THR A 111 4.50 17.98 8.01
CA THR A 111 3.64 18.14 9.20
C THR A 111 3.63 16.86 10.03
N LEU A 112 3.48 15.70 9.42
CA LEU A 112 3.53 14.41 10.12
C LEU A 112 4.88 14.19 10.80
N LEU A 113 6.00 14.38 10.08
CA LEU A 113 7.35 14.18 10.59
C LEU A 113 7.67 15.15 11.74
N ASP A 114 7.20 16.39 11.62
CA ASP A 114 7.34 17.41 12.68
C ASP A 114 6.54 17.04 13.93
N MET A 115 5.31 16.55 13.77
CA MET A 115 4.46 16.11 14.89
C MET A 115 5.07 14.92 15.60
N LEU A 116 5.56 13.91 14.87
CA LEU A 116 6.24 12.75 15.45
C LEU A 116 7.46 13.13 16.31
N LYS A 117 8.14 14.24 15.96
CA LYS A 117 9.28 14.77 16.71
C LYS A 117 8.89 15.61 17.93
N LYS A 118 7.87 16.47 17.78
CA LYS A 118 7.54 17.52 18.74
C LYS A 118 6.41 17.15 19.71
N ASP A 119 5.47 16.34 19.24
CA ASP A 119 4.25 15.94 19.95
C ASP A 119 3.84 14.50 19.57
N PRO A 120 4.66 13.49 19.89
CA PRO A 120 4.39 12.10 19.48
C PRO A 120 3.11 11.53 20.09
N GLU A 121 2.59 12.12 21.17
CA GLU A 121 1.31 11.72 21.78
C GLU A 121 0.09 12.36 21.10
N SER A 122 0.29 13.16 20.06
CA SER A 122 -0.78 13.84 19.35
C SER A 122 -1.74 12.87 18.68
N ARG A 123 -3.02 13.07 18.90
CA ARG A 123 -4.12 12.33 18.24
C ARG A 123 -4.60 13.00 16.94
N ARG A 124 -3.77 13.89 16.36
CA ARG A 124 -4.09 14.69 15.16
C ARG A 124 -3.19 14.36 13.97
N MET A 125 -2.42 13.28 14.06
CA MET A 125 -1.54 12.82 12.98
C MET A 125 -2.37 12.10 11.92
N VAL A 126 -2.92 12.88 11.01
CA VAL A 126 -3.77 12.42 9.89
C VAL A 126 -3.20 12.95 8.59
N VAL A 127 -3.09 12.07 7.59
CA VAL A 127 -2.72 12.42 6.21
C VAL A 127 -3.86 12.02 5.30
N ASP A 128 -4.43 12.99 4.58
CA ASP A 128 -5.62 12.80 3.73
C ASP A 128 -5.34 13.20 2.29
N LEU A 129 -5.58 12.27 1.37
CA LEU A 129 -5.42 12.46 -0.07
C LEU A 129 -6.76 12.79 -0.77
N TRP A 130 -7.87 12.71 -0.04
CA TRP A 130 -9.20 12.93 -0.56
C TRP A 130 -9.62 14.39 -0.44
N ASN A 131 -9.35 15.16 -1.49
CA ASN A 131 -9.76 16.57 -1.53
C ASN A 131 -10.93 16.75 -2.51
N VAL A 132 -12.11 16.99 -1.97
CA VAL A 132 -13.36 17.09 -2.75
C VAL A 132 -13.27 18.14 -3.86
N LYS A 133 -12.56 19.26 -3.64
CA LYS A 133 -12.40 20.32 -4.65
C LYS A 133 -11.51 19.93 -5.82
N ASP A 134 -10.55 19.03 -5.58
CA ASP A 134 -9.58 18.62 -6.58
C ASP A 134 -9.95 17.28 -7.26
N LEU A 135 -10.95 16.53 -6.77
CA LEU A 135 -11.37 15.25 -7.37
C LEU A 135 -11.62 15.34 -8.89
N PRO A 136 -12.30 16.36 -9.45
CA PRO A 136 -12.52 16.44 -10.88
C PRO A 136 -11.22 16.54 -11.72
N ASP A 137 -10.13 16.98 -11.08
CA ASP A 137 -8.82 17.13 -11.73
C ASP A 137 -7.89 15.92 -11.51
N MET A 138 -8.39 14.83 -10.95
CA MET A 138 -7.64 13.59 -10.74
C MET A 138 -7.89 12.59 -11.86
N ALA A 139 -6.84 12.00 -12.42
CA ALA A 139 -6.97 10.91 -13.40
C ALA A 139 -7.58 9.65 -12.76
N LEU A 140 -7.23 9.39 -11.50
CA LEU A 140 -7.79 8.33 -10.68
C LEU A 140 -7.98 8.84 -9.24
N TYR A 141 -9.17 8.68 -8.69
CA TYR A 141 -9.44 9.04 -7.30
C TYR A 141 -8.69 8.11 -6.34
N PRO A 142 -8.02 8.64 -5.31
CA PRO A 142 -7.21 7.83 -4.40
C PRO A 142 -8.01 6.66 -3.81
N CYS A 143 -7.51 5.43 -3.98
CA CYS A 143 -8.07 4.23 -3.35
C CYS A 143 -7.63 4.14 -1.90
N ALA A 144 -6.33 4.11 -1.67
CA ALA A 144 -5.68 4.28 -0.37
C ALA A 144 -5.59 5.79 -0.09
N PHE A 145 -6.55 6.34 0.64
CA PHE A 145 -6.75 7.79 0.66
C PHE A 145 -6.49 8.46 2.01
N LEU A 146 -6.53 7.71 3.12
CA LEU A 146 -6.40 8.26 4.46
C LEU A 146 -5.46 7.40 5.29
N THR A 147 -4.51 8.04 5.98
CA THR A 147 -3.73 7.40 7.03
C THR A 147 -3.87 8.14 8.35
N MET A 148 -3.99 7.39 9.43
CA MET A 148 -3.97 7.89 10.80
C MET A 148 -2.79 7.26 11.54
N TRP A 149 -2.01 8.08 12.21
CA TRP A 149 -0.78 7.69 12.87
C TRP A 149 -0.85 7.89 14.38
N ASP A 150 -0.19 7.01 15.10
CA ASP A 150 -0.18 6.99 16.56
C ASP A 150 1.13 6.43 17.06
N VAL A 151 1.61 6.94 18.20
CA VAL A 151 2.79 6.41 18.88
C VAL A 151 2.36 5.79 20.19
N SER A 152 2.57 4.47 20.32
CA SER A 152 2.25 3.77 21.57
C SER A 152 3.26 4.07 22.67
N ASN A 153 2.85 3.89 23.92
CA ASN A 153 3.68 4.24 25.12
C ASN A 153 5.03 3.50 25.15
N ASP A 154 5.17 2.41 24.44
CA ASP A 154 6.41 1.66 24.29
C ASP A 154 7.30 2.15 23.12
N GLY A 155 6.95 3.27 22.49
CA GLY A 155 7.74 3.92 21.44
C GLY A 155 7.61 3.26 20.07
N ARG A 156 6.47 2.62 19.76
CA ARG A 156 6.20 2.05 18.45
C ARG A 156 5.27 2.94 17.63
N LEU A 157 5.61 3.14 16.36
CA LEU A 157 4.81 3.89 15.40
C LEU A 157 3.75 2.99 14.77
N ASN A 158 2.50 3.26 15.07
CA ASN A 158 1.34 2.58 14.48
C ASN A 158 0.76 3.41 13.33
N CYS A 159 0.16 2.74 12.37
CA CYS A 159 -0.56 3.39 11.29
C CYS A 159 -1.81 2.61 10.91
N MET A 160 -2.91 3.32 10.74
CA MET A 160 -4.11 2.80 10.09
C MET A 160 -4.21 3.39 8.69
N LEU A 161 -4.25 2.53 7.68
CA LEU A 161 -4.58 2.88 6.30
C LEU A 161 -6.07 2.62 6.06
N VAL A 162 -6.78 3.64 5.59
CA VAL A 162 -8.16 3.48 5.10
C VAL A 162 -8.17 3.53 3.58
N GLN A 163 -8.65 2.44 2.99
CA GLN A 163 -8.80 2.25 1.56
C GLN A 163 -10.28 2.16 1.21
N ARG A 164 -10.78 3.07 0.36
CA ARG A 164 -12.19 3.08 -0.05
C ARG A 164 -12.55 1.92 -0.96
N SER A 165 -11.60 1.44 -1.76
CA SER A 165 -11.77 0.42 -2.78
C SER A 165 -10.49 -0.40 -2.90
N GLY A 166 -10.58 -1.72 -2.80
CA GLY A 166 -9.45 -2.63 -2.81
C GLY A 166 -9.64 -3.80 -3.77
N ASP A 167 -8.97 -3.75 -4.93
CA ASP A 167 -8.81 -4.92 -5.79
C ASP A 167 -7.88 -5.93 -5.12
N MET A 168 -8.45 -7.06 -4.71
CA MET A 168 -7.69 -8.12 -4.04
C MET A 168 -6.70 -8.81 -4.98
N GLY A 169 -6.95 -8.79 -6.30
CA GLY A 169 -6.06 -9.41 -7.28
C GLY A 169 -4.72 -8.70 -7.41
N LEU A 170 -4.73 -7.39 -7.54
CA LEU A 170 -3.56 -6.58 -7.89
C LEU A 170 -3.25 -5.47 -6.89
N GLY A 171 -4.22 -4.59 -6.60
CA GLY A 171 -3.97 -3.36 -5.82
C GLY A 171 -3.64 -3.61 -4.35
N VAL A 172 -4.44 -4.42 -3.65
CA VAL A 172 -4.28 -4.66 -2.20
C VAL A 172 -2.92 -5.25 -1.83
N PRO A 173 -2.36 -6.26 -2.54
CA PRO A 173 -1.01 -6.75 -2.27
C PRO A 173 0.08 -5.67 -2.37
N PHE A 174 -0.05 -4.75 -3.32
CA PHE A 174 0.84 -3.61 -3.45
C PHE A 174 0.68 -2.63 -2.30
N ASN A 175 -0.55 -2.17 -2.03
CA ASN A 175 -0.81 -1.19 -0.98
C ASN A 175 -0.36 -1.69 0.41
N MET A 176 -0.64 -2.96 0.73
CA MET A 176 -0.19 -3.58 1.98
C MET A 176 1.34 -3.47 2.12
N THR A 177 2.08 -3.88 1.10
CA THR A 177 3.55 -3.87 1.10
C THR A 177 4.12 -2.45 1.12
N GLN A 178 3.53 -1.52 0.36
CA GLN A 178 3.94 -0.13 0.27
C GLN A 178 3.84 0.60 1.60
N TYR A 179 2.67 0.53 2.23
CA TYR A 179 2.44 1.23 3.48
C TYR A 179 3.20 0.62 4.65
N ALA A 180 3.40 -0.69 4.66
CA ALA A 180 4.29 -1.33 5.63
C ALA A 180 5.73 -0.81 5.52
N ALA A 181 6.28 -0.70 4.30
CA ALA A 181 7.60 -0.13 4.08
C ALA A 181 7.66 1.36 4.49
N LEU A 182 6.62 2.13 4.14
CA LEU A 182 6.51 3.55 4.53
C LEU A 182 6.54 3.73 6.05
N ILE A 183 5.78 2.91 6.80
CA ILE A 183 5.76 2.97 8.27
C ILE A 183 7.15 2.70 8.83
N CYS A 184 7.84 1.68 8.32
CA CYS A 184 9.21 1.36 8.77
C CYS A 184 10.20 2.49 8.49
N MET A 185 10.13 3.13 7.30
CA MET A 185 10.98 4.28 6.97
C MET A 185 10.72 5.47 7.89
N ILE A 186 9.46 5.83 8.10
CA ILE A 186 9.08 6.95 8.97
C ILE A 186 9.48 6.66 10.43
N ALA A 187 9.27 5.43 10.90
CA ALA A 187 9.68 5.02 12.23
C ALA A 187 11.21 5.22 12.43
N GLN A 188 12.02 4.74 11.47
CA GLN A 188 13.49 4.89 11.54
C GLN A 188 13.92 6.35 11.66
N VAL A 189 13.43 7.23 10.79
CA VAL A 189 13.86 8.65 10.79
C VAL A 189 13.29 9.47 11.95
N SER A 190 12.26 8.96 12.60
CA SER A 190 11.66 9.56 13.80
C SER A 190 12.23 8.98 15.11
N GLY A 191 13.17 8.01 15.02
CA GLY A 191 13.74 7.36 16.20
C GLY A 191 12.76 6.44 16.94
N LEU A 192 11.73 5.96 16.24
CA LEU A 192 10.70 5.06 16.73
C LEU A 192 10.92 3.64 16.21
N ARG A 193 10.25 2.65 16.82
CA ARG A 193 10.18 1.29 16.31
C ARG A 193 8.92 1.09 15.46
N PRO A 194 8.93 0.26 14.40
CA PRO A 194 7.71 -0.10 13.69
C PRO A 194 6.70 -0.75 14.63
N GLY A 195 5.43 -0.37 14.53
CA GLY A 195 4.35 -0.87 15.37
C GLY A 195 3.30 -1.62 14.57
N LEU A 196 2.03 -1.39 14.93
CA LEU A 196 0.90 -2.02 14.23
C LEU A 196 0.57 -1.28 12.94
N PHE A 197 0.45 -2.03 11.87
CA PHE A 197 -0.14 -1.59 10.62
C PHE A 197 -1.55 -2.19 10.49
N THR A 198 -2.57 -1.36 10.50
CA THR A 198 -3.96 -1.77 10.28
C THR A 198 -4.41 -1.28 8.90
N HIS A 199 -4.80 -2.20 8.03
CA HIS A 199 -5.30 -1.91 6.69
C HIS A 199 -6.81 -2.15 6.65
N VAL A 200 -7.57 -1.08 6.59
CA VAL A 200 -9.04 -1.08 6.50
C VAL A 200 -9.47 -0.89 5.06
N ILE A 201 -10.25 -1.82 4.52
CA ILE A 201 -10.75 -1.78 3.15
C ILE A 201 -12.27 -1.73 3.18
N ASN A 202 -12.85 -0.60 2.75
CA ASN A 202 -14.30 -0.42 2.75
C ASN A 202 -14.98 -1.33 1.70
N ASN A 203 -14.50 -1.33 0.46
CA ASN A 203 -15.00 -2.19 -0.61
C ASN A 203 -13.87 -3.11 -1.08
N ALA A 204 -13.72 -4.27 -0.45
CA ALA A 204 -12.81 -5.31 -0.91
C ALA A 204 -13.49 -6.14 -1.99
N HIS A 205 -12.85 -6.29 -3.16
CA HIS A 205 -13.47 -6.95 -4.30
C HIS A 205 -12.49 -7.80 -5.11
N ILE A 206 -13.06 -8.77 -5.82
CA ILE A 206 -12.39 -9.66 -6.75
C ILE A 206 -13.11 -9.55 -8.10
N TYR A 207 -12.41 -9.06 -9.12
CA TYR A 207 -12.95 -9.06 -10.48
C TYR A 207 -13.20 -10.48 -10.96
N GLU A 208 -14.27 -10.67 -11.77
CA GLU A 208 -14.69 -11.99 -12.22
C GLU A 208 -13.57 -12.71 -12.98
N ASN A 209 -12.82 -11.98 -13.81
CA ASN A 209 -11.67 -12.52 -14.55
C ASN A 209 -10.45 -12.87 -13.66
N HIS A 210 -10.45 -12.54 -12.35
CA HIS A 210 -9.39 -12.90 -11.40
C HIS A 210 -9.76 -14.10 -10.50
N VAL A 211 -10.98 -14.61 -10.59
CA VAL A 211 -11.48 -15.65 -9.68
C VAL A 211 -10.63 -16.92 -9.71
N GLU A 212 -10.32 -17.44 -10.88
CA GLU A 212 -9.54 -18.68 -11.01
C GLU A 212 -8.08 -18.49 -10.55
N GLN A 213 -7.50 -17.33 -10.82
CA GLN A 213 -6.16 -16.97 -10.35
C GLN A 213 -6.09 -16.90 -8.82
N LEU A 214 -7.11 -16.37 -8.19
CA LEU A 214 -7.16 -16.29 -6.72
C LEU A 214 -7.49 -17.63 -6.06
N LYS A 215 -8.27 -18.50 -6.72
CA LYS A 215 -8.43 -19.91 -6.30
C LYS A 215 -7.09 -20.66 -6.37
N LEU A 216 -6.33 -20.47 -7.44
CA LEU A 216 -4.98 -21.02 -7.55
C LEU A 216 -4.08 -20.49 -6.41
N GLN A 217 -4.14 -19.18 -6.09
CA GLN A 217 -3.37 -18.62 -5.00
C GLN A 217 -3.79 -19.19 -3.64
N LEU A 218 -5.09 -19.38 -3.40
CA LEU A 218 -5.61 -20.04 -2.19
C LEU A 218 -5.06 -21.47 -2.03
N SER A 219 -4.93 -22.24 -3.11
CA SER A 219 -4.40 -23.60 -3.04
C SER A 219 -2.94 -23.66 -2.62
N ARG A 220 -2.19 -22.56 -2.76
CA ARG A 220 -0.78 -22.44 -2.36
C ARG A 220 -0.59 -22.10 -0.87
N LEU A 221 -1.65 -21.76 -0.14
CA LEU A 221 -1.54 -21.34 1.26
C LEU A 221 -0.86 -22.37 2.16
N PRO A 222 -1.11 -23.69 2.06
CA PRO A 222 -0.41 -24.68 2.87
C PRO A 222 1.11 -24.72 2.67
N GLU A 223 1.57 -24.25 1.51
CA GLU A 223 2.98 -24.22 1.09
C GLU A 223 3.57 -22.81 1.13
N ALA A 224 2.89 -21.85 1.77
CA ALA A 224 3.36 -20.48 1.94
C ALA A 224 4.68 -20.47 2.73
N TYR A 225 5.62 -19.61 2.29
CA TYR A 225 6.91 -19.45 2.96
C TYR A 225 6.80 -18.58 4.21
N ALA A 226 7.86 -18.53 4.99
CA ALA A 226 8.01 -17.55 6.05
C ALA A 226 8.12 -16.13 5.44
N ALA A 227 7.68 -15.13 6.19
CA ALA A 227 7.83 -13.75 5.80
C ALA A 227 9.30 -13.36 5.67
N PRO A 228 9.67 -12.53 4.68
CA PRO A 228 11.01 -11.95 4.60
C PRO A 228 11.24 -10.89 5.67
N LYS A 229 12.48 -10.44 5.78
CA LYS A 229 12.83 -9.27 6.60
C LYS A 229 12.94 -8.04 5.72
N LEU A 230 12.35 -6.94 6.15
CA LEU A 230 12.65 -5.62 5.59
C LEU A 230 13.95 -5.11 6.19
N VAL A 231 14.89 -4.72 5.32
CA VAL A 231 16.15 -4.11 5.72
C VAL A 231 16.22 -2.70 5.15
N LEU A 232 16.39 -1.73 6.03
CA LEU A 232 16.59 -0.33 5.67
C LEU A 232 18.05 0.06 5.92
N ASN A 233 18.59 0.91 5.04
CA ASN A 233 19.91 1.50 5.25
C ASN A 233 19.88 2.38 6.51
N GLN A 234 20.59 1.96 7.56
CA GLN A 234 20.58 2.62 8.86
C GLN A 234 21.29 3.98 8.86
N ASP A 235 22.06 4.31 7.81
CA ASP A 235 22.73 5.61 7.68
C ASP A 235 21.77 6.71 7.22
N VAL A 236 20.61 6.35 6.66
CA VAL A 236 19.58 7.31 6.27
C VAL A 236 18.87 7.84 7.51
N LYS A 237 18.99 9.15 7.75
CA LYS A 237 18.43 9.87 8.92
C LYS A 237 17.33 10.85 8.56
N ASN A 238 17.13 11.14 7.28
CA ASN A 238 16.08 12.01 6.78
C ASN A 238 15.21 11.22 5.79
N PHE A 239 13.89 11.33 5.93
CA PHE A 239 12.93 10.63 5.07
C PHE A 239 13.15 10.91 3.58
N TYR A 240 13.52 12.13 3.25
CA TYR A 240 13.75 12.55 1.86
C TYR A 240 15.05 12.04 1.24
N ASP A 241 15.94 11.44 2.02
CA ASP A 241 17.21 10.89 1.55
C ASP A 241 17.13 9.41 1.15
N PHE A 242 16.05 8.70 1.48
CA PHE A 242 15.87 7.32 1.06
C PHE A 242 15.85 7.19 -0.46
N LYS A 243 16.55 6.18 -0.95
CA LYS A 243 16.54 5.72 -2.34
C LYS A 243 15.96 4.32 -2.41
N PRO A 244 15.45 3.88 -3.57
CA PRO A 244 14.94 2.51 -3.71
C PRO A 244 15.94 1.41 -3.28
N GLU A 245 17.25 1.68 -3.43
CA GLU A 245 18.34 0.76 -3.06
C GLU A 245 18.53 0.63 -1.55
N ASP A 246 18.09 1.63 -0.78
CA ASP A 246 18.19 1.65 0.69
C ASP A 246 17.12 0.77 1.37
N ILE A 247 16.18 0.23 0.59
CA ILE A 247 15.00 -0.50 1.06
C ILE A 247 14.99 -1.87 0.39
N GLN A 248 15.34 -2.90 1.15
CA GLN A 248 15.55 -4.24 0.60
C GLN A 248 14.78 -5.30 1.40
N LEU A 249 14.52 -6.42 0.76
CA LEU A 249 14.04 -7.63 1.43
C LEU A 249 15.15 -8.68 1.50
N GLU A 250 15.38 -9.22 2.68
CA GLU A 250 16.18 -10.42 2.89
C GLU A 250 15.28 -11.64 3.00
N ASP A 251 15.72 -12.75 2.41
CA ASP A 251 15.05 -14.06 2.44
C ASP A 251 13.63 -14.06 1.83
N TYR A 252 13.36 -13.20 0.84
CA TYR A 252 12.06 -13.20 0.17
C TYR A 252 11.94 -14.42 -0.77
N ARG A 253 11.34 -15.48 -0.24
CA ARG A 253 10.95 -16.68 -0.97
C ARG A 253 9.45 -16.60 -1.29
N HIS A 254 9.09 -16.94 -2.50
CA HIS A 254 7.71 -16.85 -2.97
C HIS A 254 7.40 -17.87 -4.05
N HIS A 255 6.13 -18.19 -4.24
CA HIS A 255 5.65 -18.91 -5.42
C HIS A 255 5.70 -18.04 -6.68
N ASP A 256 5.60 -18.67 -7.83
CA ASP A 256 5.62 -17.98 -9.11
C ASP A 256 4.52 -16.90 -9.23
N LYS A 257 4.79 -15.91 -10.08
CA LYS A 257 3.84 -14.86 -10.44
C LYS A 257 2.55 -15.50 -10.96
N ILE A 258 1.40 -14.97 -10.52
CA ILE A 258 0.09 -15.24 -11.09
C ILE A 258 -0.28 -14.03 -11.93
N ALA A 259 -0.37 -14.21 -13.26
CA ALA A 259 -0.74 -13.13 -14.17
C ALA A 259 -2.24 -12.80 -14.01
N MET A 260 -2.54 -11.51 -13.90
CA MET A 260 -3.89 -10.95 -13.85
C MET A 260 -3.92 -9.70 -14.71
N GLU A 261 -5.03 -9.45 -15.39
CA GLU A 261 -5.22 -8.25 -16.22
C GLU A 261 -5.71 -7.08 -15.35
N VAL A 262 -5.26 -5.89 -15.67
CA VAL A 262 -5.76 -4.67 -15.00
C VAL A 262 -7.15 -4.35 -15.52
N SER A 263 -8.10 -4.10 -14.63
CA SER A 263 -9.45 -3.62 -14.97
C SER A 263 -9.51 -2.10 -14.78
N VAL A 264 -9.60 -1.35 -15.87
CA VAL A 264 -9.58 0.14 -15.93
C VAL A 264 -10.96 0.75 -16.13
#